data_55035eb62baf954d4500da23eb53dfc1
#
_entry.id   55035eb62baf954d4500da23eb53dfc1
#
_cell.length_a   1.000
_cell.length_b   1.000
_cell.length_c   1.000
_cell.angle_alpha   90.00
_cell.angle_beta   90.00
_cell.angle_gamma   90.00
#
_symmetry.space_group_name_H-M   'P 1'
#
loop_
_entity.id
_entity.type
_entity.pdbx_description
1 polymer ?
#
loop_
_entity_poly.entity_id
_entity_poly.type
_entity_poly.pdbx_seq_one_letter_code
_entity_poly.pdbx_strand_id
1 'polypeptide(L)'
;RYYVFANYTSNRGFFNNTDLNDGYSTQVEMYALKLRTNLEANISPTTMARMNLMGRLMQYQQPTGGTSLANVYNTPVIAAPIYDRNGVWAKNQMFTNPLAVQAANGYGQVLQRTLFADLTIEQDLSMITPGLSAQVRVTYDNSADIADFRTKSYAYSIATPVRDAAGNISDLSYSRYGNDTEMSFASGLQAQVMRTYIWGKVNYERDFGKHHLDVAGIYSQGRRKYLGANGTNAFRDYMAHLSYNYDNRYLADVVCSYSGSLKMPVGDKYRVYPAVSVAWIASNEEFMHRFSVLDYLKLRASFGVTGNDSRLFYDMDKQFNGPGQEYIFVGTTSTGGLAQGGFPSKGIEPEKEYKANFGVEVGIWKGLSMQVDAFYNRRKNIRQYAGGV
;
A
#
# COMPACT_ATOMS: atom_id res chain seq x y z
N ARG A 1 -22.12 -2.76 -22.41
CA ARG A 1 -22.58 -2.87 -21.00
C ARG A 1 -22.03 -1.69 -20.22
N TYR A 2 -22.78 -1.26 -19.19
CA TYR A 2 -22.32 -0.17 -18.32
C TYR A 2 -22.75 -0.43 -16.88
N TYR A 3 -21.95 0.10 -15.96
CA TYR A 3 -22.25 0.13 -14.53
C TYR A 3 -21.84 1.49 -13.99
N VAL A 4 -22.72 2.13 -13.24
CA VAL A 4 -22.46 3.40 -12.58
C VAL A 4 -22.83 3.25 -11.11
N PHE A 5 -21.93 3.69 -10.24
CA PHE A 5 -22.12 3.67 -8.80
C PHE A 5 -21.73 5.03 -8.21
N ALA A 6 -22.58 5.55 -7.34
CA ALA A 6 -22.32 6.74 -6.56
C ALA A 6 -22.52 6.43 -5.07
N ASN A 7 -21.61 6.88 -4.24
CA ASN A 7 -21.69 6.73 -2.81
C ASN A 7 -21.25 8.03 -2.13
N TYR A 8 -22.09 8.48 -1.19
CA TYR A 8 -21.75 9.57 -0.29
C TYR A 8 -21.69 9.05 1.14
N THR A 9 -20.65 9.41 1.85
CA THR A 9 -20.45 9.05 3.25
C THR A 9 -20.16 10.32 4.05
N SER A 10 -20.84 10.46 5.19
CA SER A 10 -20.62 11.54 6.14
C SER A 10 -20.49 10.94 7.54
N ASN A 11 -19.39 11.24 8.21
CA ASN A 11 -19.14 10.86 9.60
C ASN A 11 -18.79 12.08 10.41
N ARG A 12 -19.30 12.16 11.63
CA ARG A 12 -19.03 13.21 12.60
C ARG A 12 -18.58 12.59 13.91
N GLY A 13 -17.57 13.18 14.53
CA GLY A 13 -17.07 12.76 15.83
C GLY A 13 -17.96 13.19 17.01
N PHE A 14 -17.49 12.96 18.21
CA PHE A 14 -18.27 13.12 19.46
C PHE A 14 -17.87 14.35 20.27
N PHE A 15 -17.00 15.21 19.78
CA PHE A 15 -16.55 16.38 20.54
C PHE A 15 -17.66 17.43 20.65
N ASN A 16 -17.94 17.89 21.86
CA ASN A 16 -18.99 18.87 22.13
C ASN A 16 -18.48 20.29 22.32
N ASN A 17 -17.17 20.48 22.42
CA ASN A 17 -16.56 21.76 22.82
C ASN A 17 -15.99 22.54 21.61
N THR A 18 -16.76 22.63 20.55
CA THR A 18 -16.33 23.34 19.33
C THR A 18 -16.27 24.86 19.51
N ASP A 19 -16.99 25.41 20.48
CA ASP A 19 -17.08 26.86 20.73
C ASP A 19 -15.86 27.43 21.46
N LEU A 20 -15.03 26.58 22.06
CA LEU A 20 -13.85 26.99 22.83
C LEU A 20 -12.65 27.40 21.97
N ASN A 21 -12.78 27.43 20.65
CA ASN A 21 -11.73 27.76 19.70
C ASN A 21 -12.14 28.94 18.81
N ASP A 22 -12.44 30.10 19.41
CA ASP A 22 -12.82 31.36 18.74
C ASP A 22 -13.95 31.19 17.71
N GLY A 23 -14.91 30.32 17.98
CA GLY A 23 -16.03 30.01 17.08
C GLY A 23 -15.70 29.02 15.93
N TYR A 24 -14.48 28.52 15.86
CA TYR A 24 -14.10 27.50 14.87
C TYR A 24 -14.37 26.08 15.39
N SER A 25 -14.94 25.24 14.54
CA SER A 25 -15.16 23.84 14.89
C SER A 25 -13.85 23.06 14.88
N THR A 26 -13.53 22.42 15.99
CA THR A 26 -12.46 21.43 16.10
C THR A 26 -12.99 20.00 16.06
N GLN A 27 -14.23 19.81 15.63
CA GLN A 27 -14.86 18.50 15.51
C GLN A 27 -14.12 17.66 14.47
N VAL A 28 -14.04 16.35 14.75
CA VAL A 28 -13.61 15.39 13.73
C VAL A 28 -14.78 15.18 12.76
N GLU A 29 -14.55 15.49 11.50
CA GLU A 29 -15.57 15.33 10.45
C GLU A 29 -14.93 14.70 9.19
N MET A 30 -15.69 13.86 8.54
CA MET A 30 -15.31 13.24 7.27
C MET A 30 -16.48 13.24 6.32
N TYR A 31 -16.23 13.76 5.11
CA TYR A 31 -17.16 13.69 3.99
C TYR A 31 -16.45 13.01 2.82
N ALA A 32 -17.08 12.04 2.20
CA ALA A 32 -16.51 11.36 1.05
C ALA A 32 -17.57 11.15 -0.03
N LEU A 33 -17.26 11.59 -1.25
CA LEU A 33 -17.99 11.28 -2.47
C LEU A 33 -17.16 10.33 -3.32
N LYS A 34 -17.73 9.19 -3.67
CA LYS A 34 -17.14 8.21 -4.56
C LYS A 34 -18.04 7.98 -5.76
N LEU A 35 -17.48 8.12 -6.96
CA LEU A 35 -18.12 7.80 -8.23
C LEU A 35 -17.31 6.69 -8.91
N ARG A 36 -17.99 5.67 -9.40
CA ARG A 36 -17.40 4.60 -10.18
C ARG A 36 -18.20 4.36 -11.43
N THR A 37 -17.52 4.22 -12.56
CA THR A 37 -18.10 3.88 -13.84
C THR A 37 -17.30 2.77 -14.49
N ASN A 38 -17.96 1.70 -14.88
CA ASN A 38 -17.39 0.65 -15.71
C ASN A 38 -18.17 0.63 -17.02
N LEU A 39 -17.44 0.73 -18.12
CA LEU A 39 -17.98 0.72 -19.46
C LEU A 39 -17.34 -0.41 -20.26
N GLU A 40 -18.14 -1.16 -20.99
CA GLU A 40 -17.70 -2.17 -21.92
C GLU A 40 -18.42 -1.94 -23.24
N ALA A 41 -17.67 -1.80 -24.30
CA ALA A 41 -18.21 -1.54 -25.64
C ALA A 41 -17.50 -2.42 -26.67
N ASN A 42 -18.29 -3.06 -27.52
CA ASN A 42 -17.77 -3.65 -28.75
C ASN A 42 -17.63 -2.53 -29.79
N ILE A 43 -16.40 -2.13 -30.08
CA ILE A 43 -16.09 -1.09 -31.07
C ILE A 43 -16.29 -1.65 -32.49
N SER A 44 -15.96 -2.92 -32.65
CA SER A 44 -16.18 -3.69 -33.89
C SER A 44 -16.53 -5.15 -33.50
N PRO A 45 -16.89 -6.01 -34.47
CA PRO A 45 -17.08 -7.44 -34.21
C PRO A 45 -15.86 -8.15 -33.62
N THR A 46 -14.67 -7.60 -33.83
CA THR A 46 -13.39 -8.18 -33.40
C THR A 46 -12.69 -7.35 -32.31
N THR A 47 -13.22 -6.17 -31.95
CA THR A 47 -12.56 -5.25 -31.02
C THR A 47 -13.49 -4.91 -29.86
N MET A 48 -13.07 -5.18 -28.64
CA MET A 48 -13.76 -4.80 -27.40
C MET A 48 -12.90 -3.82 -26.60
N ALA A 49 -13.54 -2.79 -26.08
CA ALA A 49 -12.94 -1.86 -25.13
C ALA A 49 -13.66 -1.91 -23.79
N ARG A 50 -12.88 -1.96 -22.70
CA ARG A 50 -13.36 -1.82 -21.32
C ARG A 50 -12.69 -0.63 -20.67
N MET A 51 -13.46 0.23 -20.06
CA MET A 51 -12.99 1.37 -19.30
C MET A 51 -13.54 1.33 -17.88
N ASN A 52 -12.67 1.39 -16.90
CA ASN A 52 -13.05 1.51 -15.51
C ASN A 52 -12.51 2.82 -14.97
N LEU A 53 -13.41 3.65 -14.44
CA LEU A 53 -13.07 4.92 -13.81
C LEU A 53 -13.60 4.92 -12.38
N MET A 54 -12.79 5.37 -11.43
CA MET A 54 -13.23 5.66 -10.07
C MET A 54 -12.61 6.96 -9.60
N GLY A 55 -13.46 7.91 -9.25
CA GLY A 55 -13.10 9.15 -8.58
C GLY A 55 -13.54 9.12 -7.12
N ARG A 56 -12.70 9.59 -6.20
CA ARG A 56 -13.05 9.84 -4.81
C ARG A 56 -12.54 11.23 -4.40
N LEU A 57 -13.46 12.01 -3.85
CA LEU A 57 -13.15 13.23 -3.13
C LEU A 57 -13.46 12.94 -1.66
N MET A 58 -12.50 13.12 -0.77
CA MET A 58 -12.70 12.96 0.67
C MET A 58 -12.12 14.17 1.39
N GLN A 59 -12.94 14.80 2.20
CA GLN A 59 -12.52 15.85 3.10
C GLN A 59 -12.54 15.28 4.53
N TYR A 60 -11.46 15.44 5.24
CA TYR A 60 -11.29 15.03 6.62
C TYR A 60 -10.81 16.22 7.44
N GLN A 61 -11.47 16.48 8.56
CA GLN A 61 -11.12 17.53 9.51
C GLN A 61 -10.83 16.91 10.88
N GLN A 62 -9.83 17.44 11.57
CA GLN A 62 -9.48 17.04 12.94
C GLN A 62 -8.79 18.18 13.70
N PRO A 63 -8.79 18.17 15.04
CA PRO A 63 -7.98 19.09 15.84
C PRO A 63 -6.50 18.96 15.50
N THR A 64 -5.77 20.07 15.39
CA THR A 64 -4.33 20.05 15.10
C THR A 64 -3.49 19.49 16.25
N GLY A 65 -3.95 19.61 17.48
CA GLY A 65 -3.26 19.08 18.67
C GLY A 65 -3.27 17.56 18.80
N GLY A 66 -4.04 16.85 17.93
CA GLY A 66 -4.12 15.40 17.93
C GLY A 66 -4.74 14.86 19.22
N THR A 67 -6.06 14.81 19.31
CA THR A 67 -6.74 14.24 20.49
C THR A 67 -6.93 12.74 20.30
N SER A 68 -6.20 11.97 21.07
CA SER A 68 -6.42 10.54 21.22
C SER A 68 -7.38 10.31 22.41
N LEU A 69 -8.42 9.51 22.23
CA LEU A 69 -9.24 9.03 23.34
C LEU A 69 -8.37 8.35 24.40
N ALA A 70 -7.27 7.73 24.02
CA ALA A 70 -6.29 7.17 24.93
C ALA A 70 -5.69 8.24 25.87
N ASN A 71 -5.43 9.46 25.38
CA ASN A 71 -4.93 10.54 26.23
C ASN A 71 -5.97 10.96 27.28
N VAL A 72 -7.25 10.98 26.91
CA VAL A 72 -8.34 11.25 27.88
C VAL A 72 -8.42 10.15 28.92
N TYR A 73 -8.37 8.90 28.49
CA TYR A 73 -8.43 7.73 29.38
C TYR A 73 -7.23 7.62 30.33
N ASN A 74 -6.04 7.95 29.83
CA ASN A 74 -4.80 7.83 30.59
C ASN A 74 -4.49 9.06 31.45
N THR A 75 -5.29 10.13 31.37
CA THR A 75 -5.13 11.30 32.23
C THR A 75 -5.92 11.10 33.51
N PRO A 76 -5.26 10.95 34.66
CA PRO A 76 -5.97 10.82 35.94
C PRO A 76 -6.84 12.04 36.21
N VAL A 77 -8.03 11.85 36.76
CA VAL A 77 -8.95 12.95 37.08
C VAL A 77 -8.34 13.98 38.06
N ILE A 78 -7.41 13.54 38.91
CA ILE A 78 -6.69 14.36 39.87
C ILE A 78 -5.44 15.04 39.27
N ALA A 79 -5.11 14.81 37.99
CA ALA A 79 -3.87 15.34 37.38
C ALA A 79 -3.80 16.86 37.39
N ALA A 80 -4.88 17.52 37.02
CA ALA A 80 -5.06 18.99 37.08
C ALA A 80 -6.55 19.31 36.89
N PRO A 81 -7.03 20.47 37.40
CA PRO A 81 -8.32 20.99 36.98
C PRO A 81 -8.28 21.35 35.48
N ILE A 82 -9.45 21.50 34.86
CA ILE A 82 -9.55 21.94 33.45
C ILE A 82 -9.03 23.36 33.32
N TYR A 83 -9.41 24.24 34.22
CA TYR A 83 -8.98 25.63 34.30
C TYR A 83 -8.42 25.97 35.69
N ASP A 84 -7.52 26.92 35.75
CA ASP A 84 -7.10 27.52 37.00
C ASP A 84 -8.19 28.50 37.54
N ARG A 85 -7.90 29.15 38.67
CA ARG A 85 -8.80 30.11 39.28
C ARG A 85 -9.07 31.36 38.43
N ASN A 86 -8.21 31.63 37.44
CA ASN A 86 -8.30 32.77 36.52
C ASN A 86 -8.90 32.40 35.17
N GLY A 87 -9.38 31.16 34.99
CA GLY A 87 -9.95 30.67 33.74
C GLY A 87 -8.91 30.29 32.68
N VAL A 88 -7.63 30.16 33.03
CA VAL A 88 -6.59 29.71 32.15
C VAL A 88 -6.53 28.18 32.15
N TRP A 89 -6.29 27.57 31.00
CA TRP A 89 -6.13 26.12 30.89
C TRP A 89 -5.08 25.60 31.86
N ALA A 90 -5.43 24.64 32.67
CA ALA A 90 -4.50 24.07 33.65
C ALA A 90 -3.95 22.71 33.19
N LYS A 91 -2.70 22.45 33.53
CA LYS A 91 -2.04 21.15 33.36
C LYS A 91 -1.03 20.92 34.46
N ASN A 92 -0.47 19.73 34.58
CA ASN A 92 0.71 19.46 35.39
C ASN A 92 1.96 19.19 34.52
N GLN A 93 3.06 18.87 35.15
CA GLN A 93 4.32 18.62 34.43
C GLN A 93 4.30 17.30 33.62
N MET A 94 3.48 16.34 34.00
CA MET A 94 3.42 15.00 33.42
C MET A 94 2.30 14.85 32.39
N PHE A 95 1.16 15.53 32.57
CA PHE A 95 -0.04 15.38 31.79
C PHE A 95 -0.46 16.69 31.15
N THR A 96 -0.68 16.67 29.85
CA THR A 96 -1.33 17.78 29.13
C THR A 96 -2.83 17.76 29.40
N ASN A 97 -3.46 18.91 29.32
CA ASN A 97 -4.92 18.99 29.41
C ASN A 97 -5.53 18.51 28.07
N PRO A 98 -6.19 17.34 28.03
CA PRO A 98 -6.68 16.80 26.76
C PRO A 98 -7.80 17.63 26.16
N LEU A 99 -8.58 18.36 26.98
CA LEU A 99 -9.62 19.25 26.48
C LEU A 99 -9.01 20.48 25.81
N ALA A 100 -7.98 21.09 26.42
CA ALA A 100 -7.27 22.23 25.84
C ALA A 100 -6.60 21.84 24.49
N VAL A 101 -5.96 20.68 24.44
CA VAL A 101 -5.35 20.17 23.22
C VAL A 101 -6.38 20.00 22.10
N GLN A 102 -7.56 19.50 22.42
CA GLN A 102 -8.64 19.30 21.45
C GLN A 102 -9.29 20.62 21.03
N ALA A 103 -9.54 21.56 21.96
CA ALA A 103 -10.40 22.70 21.72
C ALA A 103 -9.61 23.99 21.35
N ALA A 104 -8.35 24.12 21.78
CA ALA A 104 -7.64 25.39 21.75
C ALA A 104 -6.42 25.46 20.79
N ASN A 105 -6.08 24.40 20.09
CA ASN A 105 -4.92 24.36 19.17
C ASN A 105 -5.25 24.66 17.69
N GLY A 106 -6.54 24.84 17.37
CA GLY A 106 -6.98 24.96 15.98
C GLY A 106 -7.32 23.62 15.34
N TYR A 107 -7.43 23.59 14.03
CA TYR A 107 -7.86 22.40 13.27
C TYR A 107 -7.08 22.25 11.95
N GLY A 108 -7.03 21.02 11.47
CA GLY A 108 -6.49 20.68 10.16
C GLY A 108 -7.56 20.04 9.27
N GLN A 109 -7.60 20.46 8.03
CA GLN A 109 -8.43 19.84 6.99
C GLN A 109 -7.53 19.19 5.97
N VAL A 110 -7.85 17.95 5.55
CA VAL A 110 -7.17 17.26 4.46
C VAL A 110 -8.18 16.98 3.37
N LEU A 111 -7.94 17.49 2.18
CA LEU A 111 -8.69 17.16 0.97
C LEU A 111 -7.91 16.11 0.19
N GLN A 112 -8.41 14.87 0.23
CA GLN A 112 -7.86 13.77 -0.55
C GLN A 112 -8.61 13.65 -1.87
N ARG A 113 -7.87 13.69 -2.97
CA ARG A 113 -8.37 13.48 -4.34
C ARG A 113 -7.77 12.20 -4.89
N THR A 114 -8.61 11.26 -5.26
CA THR A 114 -8.17 9.98 -5.81
C THR A 114 -8.84 9.73 -7.15
N LEU A 115 -8.04 9.38 -8.16
CA LEU A 115 -8.50 8.92 -9.46
C LEU A 115 -7.86 7.58 -9.76
N PHE A 116 -8.67 6.59 -10.11
CA PHE A 116 -8.25 5.34 -10.72
C PHE A 116 -8.86 5.23 -12.10
N ALA A 117 -8.04 5.07 -13.11
CA ALA A 117 -8.46 4.94 -14.49
C ALA A 117 -7.78 3.73 -15.12
N ASP A 118 -8.56 2.88 -15.75
CA ASP A 118 -8.11 1.67 -16.43
C ASP A 118 -8.81 1.58 -17.78
N LEU A 119 -8.02 1.42 -18.84
CA LEU A 119 -8.51 1.17 -20.20
C LEU A 119 -7.90 -0.12 -20.71
N THR A 120 -8.74 -1.05 -21.10
CA THR A 120 -8.35 -2.31 -21.73
C THR A 120 -8.94 -2.35 -23.14
N ILE A 121 -8.12 -2.66 -24.13
CA ILE A 121 -8.55 -2.94 -25.49
C ILE A 121 -8.17 -4.39 -25.79
N GLU A 122 -9.10 -5.14 -26.29
CA GLU A 122 -9.00 -6.54 -26.64
C GLU A 122 -9.35 -6.70 -28.12
N GLN A 123 -8.48 -7.35 -28.87
CA GLN A 123 -8.58 -7.54 -30.32
C GLN A 123 -8.54 -9.02 -30.65
N ASP A 124 -9.59 -9.54 -31.24
CA ASP A 124 -9.57 -10.84 -31.90
C ASP A 124 -8.80 -10.71 -33.22
N LEU A 125 -7.79 -11.53 -33.37
CA LEU A 125 -6.92 -11.62 -34.54
C LEU A 125 -7.11 -12.93 -35.32
N SER A 126 -8.25 -13.58 -35.14
CA SER A 126 -8.60 -14.85 -35.82
C SER A 126 -8.56 -14.74 -37.36
N MET A 127 -8.64 -13.53 -37.89
CA MET A 127 -8.43 -13.24 -39.32
C MET A 127 -6.99 -13.59 -39.81
N ILE A 128 -6.00 -13.54 -38.89
CA ILE A 128 -4.61 -13.90 -39.18
C ILE A 128 -4.43 -15.40 -38.98
N THR A 129 -4.83 -15.90 -37.83
CA THR A 129 -4.87 -17.31 -37.50
C THR A 129 -5.93 -17.58 -36.43
N PRO A 130 -6.78 -18.60 -36.60
CA PRO A 130 -7.79 -18.94 -35.59
C PRO A 130 -7.19 -19.16 -34.22
N GLY A 131 -7.78 -18.51 -33.20
CA GLY A 131 -7.32 -18.61 -31.81
C GLY A 131 -6.28 -17.56 -31.39
N LEU A 132 -5.86 -16.67 -32.32
CA LEU A 132 -4.97 -15.56 -31.99
C LEU A 132 -5.77 -14.37 -31.45
N SER A 133 -5.29 -13.77 -30.36
CA SER A 133 -5.85 -12.54 -29.79
C SER A 133 -4.73 -11.66 -29.22
N ALA A 134 -5.02 -10.38 -29.11
CA ALA A 134 -4.13 -9.41 -28.48
C ALA A 134 -4.93 -8.55 -27.49
N GLN A 135 -4.30 -8.18 -26.37
CA GLN A 135 -4.89 -7.33 -25.36
C GLN A 135 -3.87 -6.30 -24.88
N VAL A 136 -4.31 -5.06 -24.73
CA VAL A 136 -3.49 -3.99 -24.15
C VAL A 136 -4.29 -3.34 -23.03
N ARG A 137 -3.64 -3.12 -21.87
CA ARG A 137 -4.20 -2.39 -20.74
C ARG A 137 -3.30 -1.24 -20.36
N VAL A 138 -3.89 -0.09 -20.13
CA VAL A 138 -3.22 1.09 -19.58
C VAL A 138 -3.96 1.51 -18.32
N THR A 139 -3.22 1.65 -17.22
CA THR A 139 -3.77 2.08 -15.93
C THR A 139 -3.07 3.34 -15.47
N TYR A 140 -3.85 4.28 -14.97
CA TYR A 140 -3.37 5.49 -14.31
C TYR A 140 -4.09 5.69 -12.98
N ASP A 141 -3.32 5.70 -11.90
CA ASP A 141 -3.81 5.98 -10.56
C ASP A 141 -3.12 7.22 -10.02
N ASN A 142 -3.89 8.12 -9.44
CA ASN A 142 -3.36 9.30 -8.74
C ASN A 142 -4.14 9.51 -7.45
N SER A 143 -3.43 9.59 -6.33
CA SER A 143 -3.97 10.03 -5.06
C SER A 143 -3.13 11.18 -4.53
N ALA A 144 -3.78 12.29 -4.19
CA ALA A 144 -3.12 13.48 -3.67
C ALA A 144 -3.87 13.98 -2.43
N ASP A 145 -3.12 14.31 -1.39
CA ASP A 145 -3.61 14.85 -0.13
C ASP A 145 -3.14 16.31 -0.03
N ILE A 146 -4.09 17.25 -0.06
CA ILE A 146 -3.86 18.68 0.14
C ILE A 146 -4.35 19.00 1.53
N ALA A 147 -3.48 19.50 2.38
CA ALA A 147 -3.84 19.84 3.76
C ALA A 147 -3.83 21.37 3.96
N ASP A 148 -4.83 21.82 4.69
CA ASP A 148 -4.96 23.18 5.21
C ASP A 148 -4.91 23.09 6.73
N PHE A 149 -3.87 23.68 7.32
CA PHE A 149 -3.70 23.73 8.76
C PHE A 149 -3.99 25.15 9.26
N ARG A 150 -4.81 25.22 10.28
CA ARG A 150 -5.10 26.44 11.03
C ARG A 150 -4.71 26.19 12.48
N THR A 151 -3.57 26.74 12.88
CA THR A 151 -2.94 26.45 14.17
C THR A 151 -2.84 27.70 15.02
N LYS A 152 -3.06 27.54 16.31
CA LYS A 152 -2.81 28.57 17.31
C LYS A 152 -2.20 27.94 18.56
N SER A 153 -1.56 28.76 19.36
CA SER A 153 -1.09 28.39 20.69
C SER A 153 -2.05 28.95 21.73
N TYR A 154 -2.09 28.33 22.89
CA TYR A 154 -2.88 28.79 24.03
C TYR A 154 -2.00 28.91 25.26
N ALA A 155 -2.34 29.90 26.14
CA ALA A 155 -1.74 30.01 27.44
C ALA A 155 -2.24 28.90 28.38
N TYR A 156 -1.36 28.38 29.21
CA TYR A 156 -1.71 27.40 30.23
C TYR A 156 -1.02 27.70 31.56
N SER A 157 -1.57 27.20 32.64
CA SER A 157 -0.98 27.28 33.96
C SER A 157 -0.56 25.92 34.51
N ILE A 158 0.49 25.92 35.33
CA ILE A 158 0.93 24.73 36.07
C ILE A 158 0.69 24.99 37.54
N ALA A 159 -0.08 24.10 38.15
CA ALA A 159 -0.35 24.12 39.59
C ALA A 159 0.85 23.57 40.36
N THR A 160 1.32 24.31 41.36
CA THR A 160 2.37 23.88 42.30
C THR A 160 1.76 23.87 43.71
N PRO A 161 1.85 22.73 44.43
CA PRO A 161 1.33 22.69 45.79
C PRO A 161 2.05 23.63 46.74
N VAL A 162 1.33 24.46 47.46
CA VAL A 162 1.84 25.25 48.59
C VAL A 162 1.58 24.44 49.85
N ARG A 163 2.65 24.23 50.66
CA ARG A 163 2.58 23.42 51.87
C ARG A 163 2.63 24.32 53.11
N ASP A 164 1.87 23.96 54.12
CA ASP A 164 1.94 24.57 55.44
C ASP A 164 3.18 24.10 56.24
N ALA A 165 3.38 24.65 57.42
CA ALA A 165 4.49 24.29 58.31
C ALA A 165 4.47 22.81 58.76
N ALA A 166 3.33 22.14 58.68
CA ALA A 166 3.14 20.71 58.97
C ALA A 166 3.36 19.81 57.76
N GLY A 167 3.64 20.40 56.56
CA GLY A 167 3.87 19.67 55.28
C GLY A 167 2.60 19.34 54.52
N ASN A 168 1.40 19.73 55.00
CA ASN A 168 0.15 19.51 54.32
C ASN A 168 -0.04 20.50 53.18
N ILE A 169 -0.72 20.11 52.11
CA ILE A 169 -1.06 20.99 51.00
C ILE A 169 -2.14 21.98 51.52
N SER A 170 -1.78 23.25 51.69
CA SER A 170 -2.66 24.32 52.18
C SER A 170 -3.30 25.09 51.01
N ASP A 171 -2.61 25.18 49.85
CA ASP A 171 -3.10 25.89 48.68
C ASP A 171 -2.38 25.39 47.40
N LEU A 172 -2.83 25.89 46.23
CA LEU A 172 -2.21 25.71 44.94
C LEU A 172 -1.77 27.07 44.37
N SER A 173 -0.50 27.20 44.06
CA SER A 173 0.04 28.33 43.30
C SER A 173 0.04 28.02 41.82
N TYR A 174 -0.38 28.95 40.99
CA TYR A 174 -0.46 28.79 39.54
C TYR A 174 0.54 29.68 38.84
N SER A 175 1.44 29.08 38.08
CA SER A 175 2.38 29.79 37.21
C SER A 175 1.91 29.67 35.75
N ARG A 176 1.74 30.83 35.08
CA ARG A 176 1.30 30.89 33.67
C ARG A 176 2.45 30.74 32.74
N TYR A 177 2.24 29.97 31.68
CA TYR A 177 3.17 29.70 30.59
C TYR A 177 2.49 29.83 29.24
N GLY A 178 3.29 30.15 28.19
CA GLY A 178 2.81 30.32 26.84
C GLY A 178 1.94 31.58 26.68
N ASN A 179 1.49 31.82 25.48
CA ASN A 179 0.62 32.93 25.10
C ASN A 179 -0.50 32.44 24.21
N ASP A 180 -1.65 33.08 24.32
CA ASP A 180 -2.71 32.94 23.33
C ASP A 180 -2.27 33.66 22.06
N THR A 181 -2.33 32.98 20.93
CA THR A 181 -1.98 33.54 19.62
C THR A 181 -3.18 33.57 18.70
N GLU A 182 -3.18 34.48 17.74
CA GLU A 182 -4.11 34.39 16.63
C GLU A 182 -3.86 33.12 15.80
N MET A 183 -4.84 32.73 15.00
CA MET A 183 -4.77 31.56 14.15
C MET A 183 -3.87 31.81 12.94
N SER A 184 -2.84 31.01 12.80
CA SER A 184 -1.98 30.99 11.63
C SER A 184 -2.50 29.98 10.59
N PHE A 185 -2.18 30.23 9.33
CA PHE A 185 -2.62 29.39 8.21
C PHE A 185 -1.42 28.83 7.43
N ALA A 186 -1.46 27.55 7.14
CA ALA A 186 -0.52 26.88 6.23
C ALA A 186 -1.27 25.89 5.34
N SER A 187 -1.01 25.97 4.03
CA SER A 187 -1.64 25.08 3.04
C SER A 187 -0.58 24.45 2.14
N GLY A 188 -0.81 23.23 1.70
CA GLY A 188 0.08 22.60 0.74
C GLY A 188 -0.22 21.15 0.44
N LEU A 189 0.44 20.66 -0.60
CA LEU A 189 0.43 19.24 -0.97
C LEU A 189 1.27 18.45 0.04
N GLN A 190 0.63 17.56 0.79
CA GLN A 190 1.27 16.75 1.84
C GLN A 190 1.76 15.41 1.33
N ALA A 191 0.96 14.76 0.49
CA ALA A 191 1.28 13.49 -0.08
C ALA A 191 0.74 13.39 -1.51
N GLN A 192 1.48 12.70 -2.36
CA GLN A 192 1.00 12.33 -3.68
C GLN A 192 1.61 11.00 -4.08
N VAL A 193 0.77 10.10 -4.60
CA VAL A 193 1.16 8.84 -5.20
C VAL A 193 0.57 8.76 -6.58
N MET A 194 1.43 8.65 -7.60
CA MET A 194 1.03 8.39 -8.98
C MET A 194 1.51 6.99 -9.39
N ARG A 195 0.65 6.22 -10.01
CA ARG A 195 0.99 4.93 -10.62
C ARG A 195 0.59 4.95 -12.09
N THR A 196 1.49 4.51 -12.93
CA THR A 196 1.21 4.21 -14.32
C THR A 196 1.57 2.76 -14.57
N TYR A 197 0.71 2.04 -15.27
CA TYR A 197 0.93 0.66 -15.62
C TYR A 197 0.49 0.43 -17.06
N ILE A 198 1.34 -0.24 -17.83
CA ILE A 198 1.06 -0.68 -19.20
C ILE A 198 1.29 -2.18 -19.22
N TRP A 199 0.33 -2.90 -19.75
CA TRP A 199 0.40 -4.34 -19.91
C TRP A 199 -0.12 -4.71 -21.28
N GLY A 200 0.58 -5.60 -21.96
CA GLY A 200 0.19 -6.13 -23.24
C GLY A 200 0.35 -7.65 -23.27
N LYS A 201 -0.61 -8.34 -23.89
CA LYS A 201 -0.63 -9.78 -24.05
C LYS A 201 -0.94 -10.10 -25.52
N VAL A 202 -0.18 -11.00 -26.12
CA VAL A 202 -0.57 -11.71 -27.32
C VAL A 202 -0.78 -13.17 -26.93
N ASN A 203 -1.93 -13.71 -27.27
CA ASN A 203 -2.36 -15.05 -26.89
C ASN A 203 -2.74 -15.85 -28.12
N TYR A 204 -2.29 -17.09 -28.18
CA TYR A 204 -2.71 -18.07 -29.17
C TYR A 204 -3.25 -19.30 -28.44
N GLU A 205 -4.55 -19.56 -28.59
CA GLU A 205 -5.26 -20.67 -27.96
C GLU A 205 -5.97 -21.48 -29.03
N ARG A 206 -5.68 -22.78 -29.10
CA ARG A 206 -6.27 -23.64 -30.14
C ARG A 206 -6.32 -25.10 -29.76
N ASP A 207 -7.40 -25.76 -30.22
CA ASP A 207 -7.58 -27.19 -30.15
C ASP A 207 -7.16 -27.85 -31.48
N PHE A 208 -6.36 -28.92 -31.36
CA PHE A 208 -5.93 -29.78 -32.46
C PHE A 208 -6.31 -31.23 -32.12
N GLY A 209 -7.58 -31.57 -32.32
CA GLY A 209 -8.13 -32.87 -31.92
C GLY A 209 -8.09 -33.06 -30.40
N LYS A 210 -7.20 -33.94 -29.92
CA LYS A 210 -7.02 -34.18 -28.47
C LYS A 210 -6.01 -33.24 -27.80
N HIS A 211 -5.36 -32.38 -28.56
CA HIS A 211 -4.35 -31.45 -28.07
C HIS A 211 -4.96 -30.08 -27.91
N HIS A 212 -4.88 -29.53 -26.71
CA HIS A 212 -5.21 -28.14 -26.42
C HIS A 212 -3.92 -27.39 -26.11
N LEU A 213 -3.68 -26.28 -26.80
CA LEU A 213 -2.49 -25.46 -26.68
C LEU A 213 -2.88 -24.00 -26.40
N ASP A 214 -2.34 -23.43 -25.34
CA ASP A 214 -2.44 -21.99 -25.02
C ASP A 214 -1.02 -21.42 -24.83
N VAL A 215 -0.65 -20.46 -25.67
CA VAL A 215 0.67 -19.80 -25.65
C VAL A 215 0.45 -18.30 -25.51
N ALA A 216 1.09 -17.67 -24.54
CA ALA A 216 1.02 -16.23 -24.34
C ALA A 216 2.40 -15.59 -24.22
N GLY A 217 2.59 -14.49 -24.94
CA GLY A 217 3.67 -13.53 -24.71
C GLY A 217 3.11 -12.30 -24.00
N ILE A 218 3.71 -11.91 -22.89
CA ILE A 218 3.23 -10.81 -22.05
C ILE A 218 4.35 -9.81 -21.82
N TYR A 219 4.04 -8.54 -21.99
CA TYR A 219 4.87 -7.42 -21.60
C TYR A 219 4.17 -6.61 -20.54
N SER A 220 4.87 -6.24 -19.48
CA SER A 220 4.35 -5.30 -18.49
C SER A 220 5.42 -4.30 -18.05
N GLN A 221 4.98 -3.08 -17.81
CA GLN A 221 5.79 -2.02 -17.25
C GLN A 221 4.97 -1.21 -16.26
N GLY A 222 5.52 -1.01 -15.07
CA GLY A 222 4.90 -0.19 -14.06
C GLY A 222 5.86 0.86 -13.51
N ARG A 223 5.30 2.02 -13.17
CA ARG A 223 6.00 3.09 -12.47
C ARG A 223 5.13 3.61 -11.34
N ARG A 224 5.72 3.75 -10.16
CA ARG A 224 5.09 4.37 -8.99
C ARG A 224 5.97 5.52 -8.54
N LYS A 225 5.41 6.73 -8.52
CA LYS A 225 6.08 7.94 -8.08
C LYS A 225 5.39 8.46 -6.82
N TYR A 226 6.18 8.74 -5.81
CA TYR A 226 5.77 9.44 -4.60
C TYR A 226 6.14 10.92 -4.69
N LEU A 227 5.54 11.76 -3.86
CA LEU A 227 5.98 13.14 -3.65
C LEU A 227 7.44 13.13 -3.19
N GLY A 228 8.24 14.00 -3.80
CA GLY A 228 9.69 14.08 -3.54
C GLY A 228 10.54 13.55 -4.68
N ALA A 229 11.79 13.98 -4.75
CA ALA A 229 12.67 13.80 -5.92
C ALA A 229 13.03 12.33 -6.19
N ASN A 230 13.27 11.53 -5.15
CA ASN A 230 13.78 10.16 -5.26
C ASN A 230 12.73 9.08 -5.01
N GLY A 231 11.45 9.45 -4.91
CA GLY A 231 10.36 8.54 -4.58
C GLY A 231 9.81 7.77 -5.80
N THR A 232 10.66 7.20 -6.66
CA THR A 232 10.20 6.48 -7.85
C THR A 232 10.59 5.02 -7.79
N ASN A 233 9.60 4.13 -7.91
CA ASN A 233 9.78 2.70 -8.16
C ASN A 233 9.30 2.38 -9.58
N ALA A 234 10.07 1.59 -10.32
CA ALA A 234 9.67 1.12 -11.64
C ALA A 234 10.14 -0.32 -11.87
N PHE A 235 9.36 -1.05 -12.63
CA PHE A 235 9.66 -2.41 -13.04
C PHE A 235 9.28 -2.61 -14.51
N ARG A 236 9.86 -3.64 -15.13
CA ARG A 236 9.55 -4.08 -16.49
C ARG A 236 9.71 -5.58 -16.57
N ASP A 237 8.69 -6.24 -17.07
CA ASP A 237 8.65 -7.69 -17.16
C ASP A 237 8.33 -8.12 -18.60
N TYR A 238 9.02 -9.15 -19.03
CA TYR A 238 8.72 -9.94 -20.21
C TYR A 238 8.42 -11.35 -19.74
N MET A 239 7.28 -11.89 -20.12
CA MET A 239 6.85 -13.22 -19.69
C MET A 239 6.38 -14.03 -20.89
N ALA A 240 6.78 -15.28 -20.93
CA ALA A 240 6.23 -16.29 -21.81
C ALA A 240 5.49 -17.34 -20.98
N HIS A 241 4.31 -17.73 -21.42
CA HIS A 241 3.49 -18.77 -20.81
C HIS A 241 3.10 -19.77 -21.88
N LEU A 242 3.22 -21.05 -21.57
CA LEU A 242 2.78 -22.18 -22.37
C LEU A 242 1.95 -23.09 -21.49
N SER A 243 0.71 -23.33 -21.85
CA SER A 243 -0.16 -24.37 -21.27
C SER A 243 -0.51 -25.39 -22.35
N TYR A 244 -0.34 -26.64 -22.00
CA TYR A 244 -0.64 -27.76 -22.88
C TYR A 244 -1.45 -28.80 -22.16
N ASN A 245 -2.50 -29.27 -22.82
CA ASN A 245 -3.37 -30.34 -22.33
C ASN A 245 -3.58 -31.38 -23.45
N TYR A 246 -3.33 -32.64 -23.14
CA TYR A 246 -3.60 -33.75 -24.03
C TYR A 246 -4.74 -34.61 -23.49
N ASP A 247 -5.87 -34.62 -24.21
CA ASP A 247 -7.03 -35.47 -23.96
C ASP A 247 -7.59 -35.39 -22.53
N ASN A 248 -7.38 -34.25 -21.84
CA ASN A 248 -7.66 -34.09 -20.41
C ASN A 248 -7.00 -35.15 -19.51
N ARG A 249 -5.86 -35.70 -19.94
CA ARG A 249 -5.06 -36.71 -19.22
C ARG A 249 -3.73 -36.14 -18.76
N TYR A 250 -3.01 -35.52 -19.66
CA TYR A 250 -1.67 -34.97 -19.39
C TYR A 250 -1.69 -33.46 -19.56
N LEU A 251 -1.33 -32.76 -18.51
CA LEU A 251 -1.28 -31.31 -18.48
C LEU A 251 0.15 -30.86 -18.18
N ALA A 252 0.59 -29.81 -18.85
CA ALA A 252 1.89 -29.19 -18.61
C ALA A 252 1.76 -27.66 -18.74
N ASP A 253 2.32 -26.93 -17.77
CA ASP A 253 2.42 -25.47 -17.81
C ASP A 253 3.87 -25.06 -17.63
N VAL A 254 4.32 -24.11 -18.45
CA VAL A 254 5.64 -23.51 -18.36
C VAL A 254 5.51 -22.01 -18.37
N VAL A 255 6.11 -21.35 -17.39
CA VAL A 255 6.19 -19.89 -17.33
C VAL A 255 7.64 -19.48 -17.19
N CYS A 256 8.04 -18.49 -17.96
CA CYS A 256 9.35 -17.87 -17.81
C CYS A 256 9.19 -16.37 -17.79
N SER A 257 9.59 -15.73 -16.68
CA SER A 257 9.60 -14.28 -16.54
C SER A 257 11.02 -13.75 -16.55
N TYR A 258 11.26 -12.72 -17.36
CA TYR A 258 12.47 -11.90 -17.38
C TYR A 258 12.13 -10.53 -16.82
N SER A 259 12.36 -10.35 -15.52
CA SER A 259 11.87 -9.22 -14.72
C SER A 259 12.99 -8.27 -14.36
N GLY A 260 12.78 -6.98 -14.62
CA GLY A 260 13.71 -5.89 -14.32
C GLY A 260 13.13 -4.94 -13.26
N SER A 261 13.99 -4.51 -12.34
CA SER A 261 13.66 -3.56 -11.28
C SER A 261 14.60 -2.37 -11.28
N LEU A 262 14.03 -1.18 -11.03
CA LEU A 262 14.83 0.05 -10.87
C LEU A 262 15.70 0.01 -9.60
N LYS A 263 15.35 -0.83 -8.63
CA LYS A 263 16.10 -1.02 -7.38
C LYS A 263 17.38 -1.87 -7.56
N MET A 264 17.61 -2.40 -8.75
CA MET A 264 18.79 -3.19 -9.08
C MET A 264 19.88 -2.33 -9.74
N PRO A 265 21.17 -2.71 -9.66
CA PRO A 265 22.27 -1.94 -10.22
C PRO A 265 22.12 -1.70 -11.72
N VAL A 266 22.65 -0.57 -12.19
CA VAL A 266 22.71 -0.27 -13.63
C VAL A 266 23.57 -1.33 -14.32
N GLY A 267 23.06 -1.89 -15.43
CA GLY A 267 23.71 -2.98 -16.17
C GLY A 267 23.32 -4.38 -15.70
N ASP A 268 22.70 -4.53 -14.52
CA ASP A 268 22.31 -5.83 -13.93
C ASP A 268 20.89 -5.80 -13.35
N LYS A 269 19.96 -5.19 -14.08
CA LYS A 269 18.58 -4.93 -13.60
C LYS A 269 17.65 -6.13 -13.71
N TYR A 270 17.96 -7.09 -14.58
CA TYR A 270 17.03 -8.16 -14.93
C TYR A 270 17.40 -9.49 -14.32
N ARG A 271 16.38 -10.27 -13.98
CA ARG A 271 16.50 -11.65 -13.47
C ARG A 271 15.48 -12.55 -14.14
N VAL A 272 15.84 -13.82 -14.31
CA VAL A 272 14.96 -14.86 -14.86
C VAL A 272 14.30 -15.63 -13.73
N TYR A 273 13.00 -15.85 -13.86
CA TYR A 273 12.18 -16.59 -12.92
C TYR A 273 11.34 -17.64 -13.67
N PRO A 274 11.88 -18.87 -13.81
CA PRO A 274 11.17 -19.96 -14.47
C PRO A 274 10.23 -20.67 -13.48
N ALA A 275 9.13 -21.19 -14.02
CA ALA A 275 8.25 -22.13 -13.31
C ALA A 275 7.74 -23.16 -14.31
N VAL A 276 7.59 -24.39 -13.82
CA VAL A 276 7.03 -25.52 -14.58
C VAL A 276 6.09 -26.31 -13.69
N SER A 277 4.98 -26.75 -14.24
CA SER A 277 4.09 -27.69 -13.60
C SER A 277 3.65 -28.76 -14.58
N VAL A 278 3.43 -29.97 -14.05
CA VAL A 278 2.87 -31.11 -14.80
C VAL A 278 1.78 -31.76 -13.97
N ALA A 279 0.75 -32.27 -14.64
CA ALA A 279 -0.28 -33.03 -13.98
C ALA A 279 -0.73 -34.20 -14.86
N TRP A 280 -1.10 -35.29 -14.21
CA TRP A 280 -1.69 -36.46 -14.82
C TRP A 280 -3.04 -36.76 -14.16
N ILE A 281 -4.10 -36.70 -14.95
CA ILE A 281 -5.45 -37.11 -14.52
C ILE A 281 -5.60 -38.58 -14.82
N ALA A 282 -5.11 -39.40 -13.89
CA ALA A 282 -5.07 -40.88 -14.03
C ALA A 282 -6.46 -41.45 -14.16
N SER A 283 -7.49 -40.86 -13.53
CA SER A 283 -8.88 -41.31 -13.65
C SER A 283 -9.42 -41.27 -15.09
N ASN A 284 -8.82 -40.49 -16.00
CA ASN A 284 -9.22 -40.42 -17.41
C ASN A 284 -8.57 -41.52 -18.27
N GLU A 285 -7.73 -42.38 -17.68
CA GLU A 285 -7.12 -43.49 -18.39
C GLU A 285 -8.06 -44.69 -18.47
N GLU A 286 -8.03 -45.40 -19.59
CA GLU A 286 -8.92 -46.56 -19.83
C GLU A 286 -8.81 -47.66 -18.75
N PHE A 287 -7.60 -47.88 -18.22
CA PHE A 287 -7.39 -48.87 -17.18
C PHE A 287 -8.02 -48.50 -15.83
N MET A 288 -8.25 -47.21 -15.59
CA MET A 288 -8.87 -46.69 -14.35
C MET A 288 -10.39 -46.87 -14.34
N HIS A 289 -11.05 -47.00 -15.48
CA HIS A 289 -12.49 -47.24 -15.55
C HIS A 289 -12.97 -48.52 -14.88
N ARG A 290 -12.03 -49.43 -14.55
CA ARG A 290 -12.30 -50.68 -13.81
C ARG A 290 -12.53 -50.44 -12.31
N PHE A 291 -12.12 -49.30 -11.79
CA PHE A 291 -12.21 -48.99 -10.35
C PHE A 291 -13.43 -48.13 -10.08
N SER A 292 -14.57 -48.76 -9.79
CA SER A 292 -15.85 -48.08 -9.57
C SER A 292 -15.89 -47.19 -8.31
N VAL A 293 -14.96 -47.37 -7.40
CA VAL A 293 -14.86 -46.61 -6.14
C VAL A 293 -14.13 -45.29 -6.32
N LEU A 294 -13.21 -45.20 -7.29
CA LEU A 294 -12.34 -44.08 -7.53
C LEU A 294 -12.87 -43.25 -8.71
N ASP A 295 -13.54 -42.15 -8.42
CA ASP A 295 -14.16 -41.28 -9.43
C ASP A 295 -13.16 -40.29 -10.06
N TYR A 296 -12.16 -39.91 -9.29
CA TYR A 296 -11.16 -38.93 -9.72
C TYR A 296 -9.81 -39.21 -9.08
N LEU A 297 -8.77 -39.21 -9.88
CA LEU A 297 -7.38 -39.27 -9.42
C LEU A 297 -6.53 -38.36 -10.30
N LYS A 298 -5.91 -37.33 -9.66
CA LYS A 298 -4.96 -36.46 -10.31
C LYS A 298 -3.68 -36.36 -9.49
N LEU A 299 -2.56 -36.60 -10.15
CA LEU A 299 -1.22 -36.36 -9.63
C LEU A 299 -0.68 -35.09 -10.24
N ARG A 300 -0.05 -34.24 -9.45
CA ARG A 300 0.57 -33.00 -9.94
C ARG A 300 1.90 -32.73 -9.28
N ALA A 301 2.81 -32.16 -10.03
CA ALA A 301 4.10 -31.72 -9.55
C ALA A 301 4.41 -30.34 -10.13
N SER A 302 5.03 -29.47 -9.35
CA SER A 302 5.48 -28.17 -9.83
C SER A 302 6.79 -27.76 -9.19
N PHE A 303 7.55 -26.99 -9.96
CA PHE A 303 8.75 -26.31 -9.50
C PHE A 303 8.77 -24.89 -10.03
N GLY A 304 9.16 -23.92 -9.21
CA GLY A 304 9.25 -22.54 -9.65
C GLY A 304 10.23 -21.73 -8.82
N VAL A 305 10.74 -20.67 -9.43
CA VAL A 305 11.59 -19.68 -8.79
C VAL A 305 10.87 -18.34 -8.80
N THR A 306 10.77 -17.70 -7.63
CA THR A 306 10.21 -16.35 -7.50
C THR A 306 11.24 -15.41 -6.91
N GLY A 307 11.18 -14.12 -7.31
CA GLY A 307 12.03 -13.06 -6.78
C GLY A 307 11.23 -12.01 -6.00
N ASN A 308 11.87 -11.40 -5.00
CA ASN A 308 11.30 -10.31 -4.23
C ASN A 308 12.34 -9.20 -4.03
N ASP A 309 12.05 -8.01 -4.54
CA ASP A 309 12.88 -6.81 -4.43
C ASP A 309 12.33 -5.78 -3.41
N SER A 310 11.28 -6.13 -2.67
CA SER A 310 10.58 -5.18 -1.79
C SER A 310 11.49 -4.57 -0.71
N ARG A 311 12.51 -5.30 -0.27
CA ARG A 311 13.49 -4.86 0.74
C ARG A 311 14.71 -4.16 0.16
N LEU A 312 14.80 -3.95 -1.15
CA LEU A 312 15.85 -3.19 -1.78
C LEU A 312 15.44 -1.71 -1.86
N PHE A 313 16.26 -0.82 -1.32
CA PHE A 313 15.99 0.60 -1.19
C PHE A 313 17.08 1.46 -1.87
N TYR A 314 17.40 1.20 -3.13
CA TYR A 314 18.45 1.94 -3.84
C TYR A 314 19.82 1.91 -3.12
N ASP A 315 20.13 0.81 -2.42
CA ASP A 315 21.34 0.68 -1.63
C ASP A 315 22.63 0.62 -2.45
N MET A 316 22.52 0.60 -3.77
CA MET A 316 23.63 0.73 -4.70
C MET A 316 24.09 2.18 -4.92
N ASP A 317 23.25 3.15 -4.55
CA ASP A 317 23.54 4.56 -4.76
C ASP A 317 24.22 5.17 -3.52
N LYS A 318 25.10 6.15 -3.76
CA LYS A 318 25.60 6.98 -2.68
C LYS A 318 24.48 7.81 -2.10
N GLN A 319 24.29 7.74 -0.79
CA GLN A 319 23.26 8.49 -0.09
C GLN A 319 23.92 9.63 0.68
N PHE A 320 23.29 10.78 0.62
CA PHE A 320 23.67 11.96 1.42
C PHE A 320 22.42 12.42 2.17
N ASN A 321 22.56 12.55 3.48
CA ASN A 321 21.49 12.96 4.37
C ASN A 321 21.80 14.33 4.99
N GLY A 322 20.81 15.17 5.11
CA GLY A 322 20.90 16.42 5.84
C GLY A 322 20.00 16.43 7.09
N PRO A 323 20.27 17.23 8.12
CA PRO A 323 21.49 18.03 8.26
C PRO A 323 22.68 17.15 8.63
N GLY A 324 23.82 17.36 7.96
CA GLY A 324 25.11 16.80 8.34
C GLY A 324 25.79 17.64 9.42
N GLN A 325 27.14 17.57 9.46
CA GLN A 325 27.89 18.41 10.37
C GLN A 325 27.63 19.88 10.06
N GLU A 326 27.45 20.66 11.13
CA GLU A 326 27.34 22.11 11.03
C GLU A 326 28.72 22.72 10.86
N TYR A 327 28.84 23.65 9.91
CA TYR A 327 30.03 24.41 9.66
C TYR A 327 29.80 25.87 10.14
N ILE A 328 30.69 26.37 10.98
CA ILE A 328 30.65 27.74 11.45
C ILE A 328 31.71 28.52 10.65
N PHE A 329 31.29 29.38 9.75
CA PHE A 329 32.20 30.12 8.89
C PHE A 329 32.62 31.45 9.51
N VAL A 330 31.71 32.21 10.09
CA VAL A 330 31.99 33.49 10.77
C VAL A 330 30.99 33.69 11.90
N GLY A 331 31.49 33.94 13.11
CA GLY A 331 30.65 34.20 14.28
C GLY A 331 29.85 32.99 14.75
N THR A 332 28.56 33.17 15.07
CA THR A 332 27.68 32.13 15.61
C THR A 332 26.76 31.49 14.57
N THR A 333 26.87 31.90 13.30
CA THR A 333 26.00 31.38 12.24
C THR A 333 26.51 29.99 11.78
N SER A 334 25.76 28.97 12.07
CA SER A 334 26.03 27.60 11.56
C SER A 334 25.30 27.38 10.22
N THR A 335 25.98 26.72 9.30
CA THR A 335 25.41 26.27 8.05
C THR A 335 25.44 24.74 8.03
N GLY A 336 24.27 24.13 7.95
CA GLY A 336 24.16 22.66 7.88
C GLY A 336 24.71 22.13 6.56
N GLY A 337 25.57 21.12 6.64
CA GLY A 337 26.09 20.39 5.48
C GLY A 337 25.32 19.11 5.20
N LEU A 338 25.77 18.35 4.21
CA LEU A 338 25.31 17.00 3.95
C LEU A 338 26.29 15.99 4.56
N ALA A 339 25.78 15.02 5.29
CA ALA A 339 26.55 13.87 5.73
C ALA A 339 26.39 12.71 4.77
N GLN A 340 27.47 11.99 4.51
CA GLN A 340 27.36 10.73 3.77
C GLN A 340 26.52 9.75 4.60
N GLY A 341 25.49 9.16 3.98
CA GLY A 341 24.70 8.06 4.53
C GLY A 341 25.42 6.71 4.42
N GLY A 342 24.67 5.64 4.27
CA GLY A 342 25.24 4.32 4.10
C GLY A 342 26.15 4.21 2.87
N PHE A 343 27.17 3.33 2.95
CA PHE A 343 28.01 3.01 1.80
C PHE A 343 27.21 2.24 0.74
N PRO A 344 27.46 2.48 -0.57
CA PRO A 344 26.84 1.69 -1.62
C PRO A 344 27.16 0.21 -1.47
N SER A 345 26.14 -0.62 -1.47
CA SER A 345 26.32 -2.07 -1.42
C SER A 345 26.64 -2.61 -2.82
N LYS A 346 27.67 -3.47 -2.91
CA LYS A 346 28.02 -4.17 -4.13
C LYS A 346 27.35 -5.55 -4.16
N GLY A 347 27.04 -6.06 -5.36
CA GLY A 347 26.50 -7.41 -5.52
C GLY A 347 25.09 -7.59 -4.93
N ILE A 348 24.25 -6.55 -5.03
CA ILE A 348 22.88 -6.61 -4.57
C ILE A 348 22.10 -7.59 -5.45
N GLU A 349 21.47 -8.57 -4.81
CA GLU A 349 20.53 -9.49 -5.43
C GLU A 349 19.17 -9.47 -4.75
N PRO A 350 18.07 -9.67 -5.48
CA PRO A 350 16.76 -9.84 -4.89
C PRO A 350 16.71 -11.14 -4.08
N GLU A 351 15.86 -11.17 -3.07
CA GLU A 351 15.50 -12.41 -2.39
C GLU A 351 14.92 -13.38 -3.42
N LYS A 352 15.40 -14.63 -3.44
CA LYS A 352 14.92 -15.69 -4.32
C LYS A 352 14.31 -16.82 -3.49
N GLU A 353 13.15 -17.27 -3.91
CA GLU A 353 12.49 -18.44 -3.32
C GLU A 353 12.33 -19.53 -4.37
N TYR A 354 12.88 -20.69 -4.07
CA TYR A 354 12.73 -21.94 -4.83
C TYR A 354 11.59 -22.73 -4.19
N LYS A 355 10.58 -23.05 -5.00
CA LYS A 355 9.36 -23.74 -4.56
C LYS A 355 9.20 -25.04 -5.32
N ALA A 356 9.02 -26.13 -4.60
CA ALA A 356 8.62 -27.42 -5.15
C ALA A 356 7.36 -27.88 -4.46
N ASN A 357 6.41 -28.42 -5.22
CA ASN A 357 5.17 -28.97 -4.71
C ASN A 357 4.85 -30.26 -5.44
N PHE A 358 4.34 -31.25 -4.69
CA PHE A 358 3.75 -32.48 -5.20
C PHE A 358 2.37 -32.64 -4.57
N GLY A 359 1.34 -32.84 -5.39
CA GLY A 359 -0.04 -32.94 -4.94
C GLY A 359 -0.75 -34.17 -5.49
N VAL A 360 -1.64 -34.71 -4.70
CA VAL A 360 -2.54 -35.82 -5.06
C VAL A 360 -3.96 -35.38 -4.77
N GLU A 361 -4.84 -35.48 -5.75
CA GLU A 361 -6.26 -35.19 -5.63
C GLU A 361 -7.04 -36.47 -5.90
N VAL A 362 -7.92 -36.83 -4.98
CA VAL A 362 -8.68 -38.10 -5.02
C VAL A 362 -10.16 -37.83 -4.80
N GLY A 363 -11.00 -38.34 -5.65
CA GLY A 363 -12.47 -38.39 -5.51
C GLY A 363 -12.95 -39.81 -5.35
N ILE A 364 -13.76 -40.11 -4.34
CA ILE A 364 -14.22 -41.45 -3.99
C ILE A 364 -15.73 -41.42 -3.77
N TRP A 365 -16.43 -42.43 -4.29
CA TRP A 365 -17.89 -42.64 -4.10
C TRP A 365 -18.76 -41.43 -4.48
N LYS A 366 -18.35 -40.61 -5.42
CA LYS A 366 -19.05 -39.38 -5.86
C LYS A 366 -19.43 -38.42 -4.74
N GLY A 367 -18.89 -38.60 -3.54
CA GLY A 367 -19.25 -37.78 -2.38
C GLY A 367 -18.09 -37.36 -1.49
N LEU A 368 -16.94 -38.04 -1.59
CA LEU A 368 -15.76 -37.71 -0.81
C LEU A 368 -14.64 -37.22 -1.74
N SER A 369 -14.14 -36.04 -1.50
CA SER A 369 -12.95 -35.50 -2.17
C SER A 369 -11.84 -35.20 -1.15
N MET A 370 -10.61 -35.59 -1.48
CA MET A 370 -9.43 -35.36 -0.65
C MET A 370 -8.31 -34.79 -1.52
N GLN A 371 -7.60 -33.82 -0.98
CA GLN A 371 -6.41 -33.27 -1.59
C GLN A 371 -5.27 -33.29 -0.57
N VAL A 372 -4.11 -33.78 -0.98
CA VAL A 372 -2.90 -33.81 -0.16
C VAL A 372 -1.76 -33.17 -0.94
N ASP A 373 -1.07 -32.23 -0.29
CA ASP A 373 0.07 -31.51 -0.85
C ASP A 373 1.30 -31.67 0.03
N ALA A 374 2.41 -32.03 -0.59
CA ALA A 374 3.74 -31.97 0.00
C ALA A 374 4.53 -30.85 -0.70
N PHE A 375 5.11 -29.93 0.09
CA PHE A 375 5.85 -28.82 -0.48
C PHE A 375 7.20 -28.62 0.20
N TYR A 376 8.15 -28.08 -0.57
CA TYR A 376 9.46 -27.68 -0.08
C TYR A 376 9.82 -26.29 -0.62
N ASN A 377 10.07 -25.34 0.29
CA ASN A 377 10.44 -23.97 -0.06
C ASN A 377 11.81 -23.65 0.51
N ARG A 378 12.70 -23.10 -0.34
CA ARG A 378 14.02 -22.62 0.07
C ARG A 378 14.21 -21.17 -0.36
N ARG A 379 14.46 -20.29 0.62
CA ARG A 379 14.78 -18.88 0.37
C ARG A 379 16.26 -18.64 0.41
N LYS A 380 16.74 -17.77 -0.47
CA LYS A 380 18.13 -17.28 -0.53
C LYS A 380 18.15 -15.76 -0.61
N ASN A 381 19.30 -15.17 -0.26
CA ASN A 381 19.52 -13.72 -0.33
C ASN A 381 18.55 -12.93 0.58
N ILE A 382 18.16 -13.50 1.70
CA ILE A 382 17.29 -12.85 2.69
C ILE A 382 18.08 -11.72 3.32
N ARG A 383 17.58 -10.50 3.20
CA ARG A 383 18.20 -9.32 3.76
C ARG A 383 17.76 -9.13 5.22
N GLN A 384 18.74 -9.02 6.10
CA GLN A 384 18.53 -8.71 7.52
C GLN A 384 19.42 -7.54 7.91
N TYR A 385 18.94 -6.71 8.83
CA TYR A 385 19.83 -5.79 9.52
C TYR A 385 20.77 -6.60 10.41
N ALA A 386 22.07 -6.43 10.21
CA ALA A 386 23.02 -6.86 11.20
C ALA A 386 22.78 -5.97 12.44
N GLY A 387 22.03 -6.49 13.42
CA GLY A 387 21.95 -5.88 14.74
C GLY A 387 23.38 -5.77 15.24
N GLY A 388 23.83 -4.53 15.50
CA GLY A 388 25.17 -4.31 16.06
C GLY A 388 25.36 -5.16 17.30
N VAL A 389 26.47 -5.87 17.33
CA VAL A 389 27.01 -6.51 18.53
C VAL A 389 27.55 -5.40 19.41
#